data_b1e40bb797fa4927767fc83c1777209d
#
_entry.id   b1e40bb797fa4927767fc83c1777209d
#
_cell.length_a   1.000
_cell.length_b   1.000
_cell.length_c   1.000
_cell.angle_alpha   90.00
_cell.angle_beta   90.00
_cell.angle_gamma   90.00
#
_symmetry.space_group_name_H-M   'P 1'
#
loop_
_entity.id
_entity.type
_entity.pdbx_description
1 polymer ?
#
loop_
_entity_poly.entity_id
_entity_poly.type
_entity_poly.pdbx_seq_one_letter_code
_entity_poly.pdbx_strand_id
1 'polypeptide(L)'
;MEDDSKALTQEKVKFLLYLAKSYNEKREEELGKLPFRYNVLEEVRVNENAHTRLLMRMLEYKRARQHFFDYLGKGFASLEMPNPKITAEKHRIDGLIQEEGKYAIIIENKVCGAVEQGRQLEKYIDKCKKDLGDDLKKVYILYLVNSQGQAPSEQTWGKYGPESFGDRYKLLSYAEDIIAWIEKLQKNFEGKTDDESKSLQAGIAQYLDYLRLMFKIDEYSNKKKELTIYVEEELGLKSKAVAEALTFLEQQQGAIEDLSLRSEFERLRKYYQIKAWGENFDVRNESEQGYSKDVFIDDTAIGNL
;
A
#
# COMPACT_ATOMS: atom_id res chain seq x y z
N MET A 1 27.06 14.74 -42.97
CA MET A 1 27.32 14.51 -41.53
C MET A 1 26.14 14.94 -40.63
N GLU A 2 25.60 16.16 -40.75
CA GLU A 2 24.45 16.61 -39.94
C GLU A 2 23.15 15.89 -40.35
N ASP A 3 22.96 15.67 -41.64
CA ASP A 3 21.80 14.97 -42.20
C ASP A 3 21.82 13.47 -41.88
N ASP A 4 22.98 12.84 -41.85
CA ASP A 4 23.14 11.42 -41.48
C ASP A 4 22.86 11.19 -39.98
N SER A 5 23.30 12.14 -39.13
CA SER A 5 23.03 12.10 -37.68
C SER A 5 21.54 12.25 -37.39
N LYS A 6 20.85 13.14 -38.13
CA LYS A 6 19.42 13.35 -38.00
C LYS A 6 18.60 12.14 -38.44
N ALA A 7 19.00 11.50 -39.57
CA ALA A 7 18.35 10.28 -40.05
C ALA A 7 18.52 9.12 -39.05
N LEU A 8 19.71 8.94 -38.48
CA LEU A 8 19.99 7.90 -37.48
C LEU A 8 19.22 8.15 -36.19
N THR A 9 19.10 9.41 -35.75
CA THR A 9 18.29 9.80 -34.58
C THR A 9 16.82 9.41 -34.79
N GLN A 10 16.25 9.72 -35.95
CA GLN A 10 14.87 9.35 -36.30
C GLN A 10 14.65 7.85 -36.33
N GLU A 11 15.60 7.09 -36.86
CA GLU A 11 15.53 5.62 -36.88
C GLU A 11 15.50 5.03 -35.46
N LYS A 12 16.39 5.50 -34.57
CA LYS A 12 16.43 5.04 -33.18
C LYS A 12 15.13 5.39 -32.42
N VAL A 13 14.60 6.59 -32.61
CA VAL A 13 13.33 7.02 -32.01
C VAL A 13 12.19 6.12 -32.50
N LYS A 14 12.06 5.89 -33.82
CA LYS A 14 11.04 5.01 -34.38
C LYS A 14 11.14 3.58 -33.86
N PHE A 15 12.36 3.04 -33.76
CA PHE A 15 12.60 1.71 -33.21
C PHE A 15 12.09 1.60 -31.76
N LEU A 16 12.44 2.56 -30.89
CA LEU A 16 12.03 2.53 -29.50
C LEU A 16 10.52 2.75 -29.34
N LEU A 17 9.91 3.63 -30.15
CA LEU A 17 8.45 3.82 -30.17
C LEU A 17 7.72 2.56 -30.59
N TYR A 18 8.23 1.86 -31.59
CA TYR A 18 7.67 0.57 -32.01
C TYR A 18 7.72 -0.45 -30.87
N LEU A 19 8.86 -0.56 -30.18
CA LEU A 19 8.99 -1.47 -29.03
C LEU A 19 8.04 -1.10 -27.90
N ALA A 20 7.93 0.19 -27.55
CA ALA A 20 7.02 0.67 -26.52
C ALA A 20 5.55 0.36 -26.85
N LYS A 21 5.15 0.58 -28.09
CA LYS A 21 3.81 0.23 -28.57
C LYS A 21 3.57 -1.29 -28.52
N SER A 22 4.49 -2.07 -29.06
CA SER A 22 4.40 -3.53 -29.05
C SER A 22 4.34 -4.10 -27.63
N TYR A 23 5.08 -3.50 -26.69
CA TYR A 23 5.03 -3.88 -25.28
C TYR A 23 3.63 -3.66 -24.69
N ASN A 24 3.06 -2.47 -24.89
CA ASN A 24 1.74 -2.17 -24.34
C ASN A 24 0.67 -3.09 -24.92
N GLU A 25 0.64 -3.27 -26.25
CA GLU A 25 -0.31 -4.15 -26.92
C GLU A 25 -0.20 -5.60 -26.42
N LYS A 26 1.01 -6.14 -26.35
CA LYS A 26 1.23 -7.51 -25.91
C LYS A 26 0.95 -7.68 -24.42
N ARG A 27 1.34 -6.73 -23.59
CA ARG A 27 1.04 -6.74 -22.16
C ARG A 27 -0.46 -6.72 -21.90
N GLU A 28 -1.23 -5.88 -22.60
CA GLU A 28 -2.68 -5.86 -22.49
C GLU A 28 -3.31 -7.19 -22.94
N GLU A 29 -2.84 -7.77 -24.04
CA GLU A 29 -3.29 -9.08 -24.50
C GLU A 29 -3.05 -10.17 -23.43
N GLU A 30 -1.85 -10.24 -22.86
CA GLU A 30 -1.51 -11.24 -21.84
C GLU A 30 -2.26 -11.01 -20.52
N LEU A 31 -2.40 -9.75 -20.10
CA LEU A 31 -3.21 -9.40 -18.91
C LEU A 31 -4.69 -9.74 -19.12
N GLY A 32 -5.21 -9.61 -20.35
CA GLY A 32 -6.58 -10.00 -20.69
C GLY A 32 -6.85 -11.51 -20.56
N LYS A 33 -5.81 -12.35 -20.52
CA LYS A 33 -5.93 -13.80 -20.27
C LYS A 33 -6.04 -14.16 -18.79
N LEU A 34 -5.74 -13.21 -17.89
CA LEU A 34 -5.92 -13.44 -16.46
C LEU A 34 -7.41 -13.59 -16.11
N PRO A 35 -7.74 -14.40 -15.07
CA PRO A 35 -9.12 -14.56 -14.66
C PRO A 35 -9.71 -13.23 -14.19
N PHE A 36 -10.99 -13.02 -14.49
CA PHE A 36 -11.73 -11.88 -13.97
C PHE A 36 -11.65 -11.84 -12.45
N ARG A 37 -11.31 -10.67 -11.92
CA ARG A 37 -11.24 -10.40 -10.49
C ARG A 37 -12.16 -9.25 -10.14
N TYR A 38 -12.88 -9.40 -9.05
CA TYR A 38 -13.74 -8.35 -8.51
C TYR A 38 -13.57 -8.25 -7.01
N ASN A 39 -13.17 -7.07 -6.55
CA ASN A 39 -13.11 -6.75 -5.13
C ASN A 39 -13.77 -5.38 -4.90
N VAL A 40 -14.85 -5.36 -4.13
CA VAL A 40 -15.61 -4.12 -3.91
C VAL A 40 -14.80 -3.03 -3.20
N LEU A 41 -13.82 -3.43 -2.37
CA LEU A 41 -12.98 -2.48 -1.64
C LEU A 41 -11.95 -1.79 -2.55
N GLU A 42 -11.50 -2.49 -3.59
CA GLU A 42 -10.65 -1.93 -4.64
C GLU A 42 -11.41 -0.87 -5.45
N GLU A 43 -12.65 -1.17 -5.85
CA GLU A 43 -13.49 -0.26 -6.63
C GLU A 43 -13.79 1.06 -5.88
N VAL A 44 -13.95 1.00 -4.55
CA VAL A 44 -14.24 2.20 -3.73
C VAL A 44 -12.99 2.89 -3.20
N ARG A 45 -11.79 2.41 -3.52
CA ARG A 45 -10.49 2.96 -3.11
C ARG A 45 -10.44 3.24 -1.61
N VAL A 46 -10.30 2.19 -0.83
CA VAL A 46 -10.27 2.26 0.64
C VAL A 46 -9.13 3.14 1.14
N ASN A 47 -9.45 4.21 1.88
CA ASN A 47 -8.48 5.08 2.54
C ASN A 47 -8.18 4.61 3.98
N GLU A 48 -7.25 5.28 4.65
CA GLU A 48 -6.79 4.93 6.01
C GLU A 48 -7.94 4.84 7.04
N ASN A 49 -8.86 5.79 6.99
CA ASN A 49 -10.03 5.79 7.85
C ASN A 49 -10.96 4.59 7.57
N ALA A 50 -11.11 4.21 6.31
CA ALA A 50 -11.90 3.04 5.94
C ALA A 50 -11.24 1.74 6.42
N HIS A 51 -9.92 1.61 6.33
CA HIS A 51 -9.19 0.49 6.92
C HIS A 51 -9.45 0.39 8.43
N THR A 52 -9.38 1.52 9.13
CA THR A 52 -9.68 1.56 10.56
C THR A 52 -11.12 1.13 10.84
N ARG A 53 -12.10 1.66 10.13
CA ARG A 53 -13.52 1.26 10.30
C ARG A 53 -13.74 -0.23 10.06
N LEU A 54 -13.11 -0.80 9.03
CA LEU A 54 -13.21 -2.24 8.73
C LEU A 54 -12.62 -3.07 9.88
N LEU A 55 -11.43 -2.70 10.37
CA LEU A 55 -10.81 -3.38 11.50
C LEU A 55 -11.67 -3.28 12.76
N MET A 56 -12.11 -2.07 13.12
CA MET A 56 -12.94 -1.86 14.31
C MET A 56 -14.26 -2.61 14.22
N ARG A 57 -14.89 -2.67 13.03
CA ARG A 57 -16.12 -3.45 12.81
C ARG A 57 -15.91 -4.95 13.00
N MET A 58 -14.79 -5.51 12.53
CA MET A 58 -14.44 -6.90 12.81
C MET A 58 -14.24 -7.14 14.31
N LEU A 59 -13.63 -6.21 15.03
CA LEU A 59 -13.38 -6.31 16.48
C LEU A 59 -14.65 -6.12 17.33
N GLU A 60 -15.74 -5.58 16.80
CA GLU A 60 -17.04 -5.61 17.48
C GLU A 60 -17.55 -7.04 17.68
N TYR A 61 -17.23 -7.94 16.75
CA TYR A 61 -17.60 -9.34 16.90
C TYR A 61 -16.71 -10.01 17.96
N LYS A 62 -17.33 -10.50 19.04
CA LYS A 62 -16.62 -10.98 20.24
C LYS A 62 -15.55 -12.03 19.94
N ARG A 63 -15.85 -13.01 19.07
CA ARG A 63 -14.90 -14.09 18.72
C ARG A 63 -13.71 -13.55 17.93
N ALA A 64 -13.92 -12.65 16.99
CA ALA A 64 -12.83 -12.04 16.23
C ALA A 64 -11.94 -11.18 17.13
N ARG A 65 -12.57 -10.40 18.03
CA ARG A 65 -11.85 -9.61 19.03
C ARG A 65 -10.99 -10.48 19.95
N GLN A 66 -11.55 -11.55 20.54
CA GLN A 66 -10.79 -12.46 21.37
C GLN A 66 -9.62 -13.06 20.61
N HIS A 67 -9.87 -13.57 19.40
CA HIS A 67 -8.82 -14.12 18.55
C HIS A 67 -7.72 -13.09 18.22
N PHE A 68 -8.06 -11.80 18.07
CA PHE A 68 -7.08 -10.74 17.83
C PHE A 68 -6.18 -10.54 19.06
N PHE A 69 -6.75 -10.44 20.24
CA PHE A 69 -5.97 -10.21 21.45
C PHE A 69 -5.16 -11.44 21.87
N ASP A 70 -5.66 -12.65 21.61
CA ASP A 70 -4.88 -13.89 21.75
C ASP A 70 -3.69 -13.90 20.78
N TYR A 71 -3.90 -13.44 19.54
CA TYR A 71 -2.85 -13.29 18.54
C TYR A 71 -1.78 -12.28 18.97
N LEU A 72 -2.16 -11.16 19.55
CA LEU A 72 -1.24 -10.14 20.08
C LEU A 72 -0.41 -10.68 21.27
N GLY A 73 -0.92 -11.66 21.98
CA GLY A 73 -0.22 -12.34 23.06
C GLY A 73 -0.04 -11.49 24.32
N LYS A 74 1.14 -11.60 24.92
CA LYS A 74 1.44 -10.98 26.22
C LYS A 74 1.09 -9.48 26.25
N GLY A 75 0.45 -9.06 27.32
CA GLY A 75 -0.07 -7.71 27.52
C GLY A 75 -1.53 -7.55 27.09
N PHE A 76 -1.98 -8.25 26.05
CA PHE A 76 -3.34 -8.13 25.49
C PHE A 76 -4.22 -9.35 25.76
N ALA A 77 -3.70 -10.55 25.66
CA ALA A 77 -4.47 -11.80 25.80
C ALA A 77 -5.18 -11.95 27.17
N SER A 78 -4.62 -11.34 28.20
CA SER A 78 -5.20 -11.37 29.56
C SER A 78 -6.26 -10.31 29.83
N LEU A 79 -6.56 -9.42 28.84
CA LEU A 79 -7.57 -8.39 29.01
C LEU A 79 -8.97 -8.99 28.97
N GLU A 80 -9.68 -8.90 30.09
CA GLU A 80 -11.10 -9.22 30.14
C GLU A 80 -11.91 -8.07 29.53
N MET A 81 -12.65 -8.38 28.45
CA MET A 81 -13.44 -7.42 27.69
C MET A 81 -14.90 -7.83 27.56
N PRO A 82 -15.65 -7.87 28.67
CA PRO A 82 -17.05 -8.31 28.62
C PRO A 82 -17.93 -7.37 27.77
N ASN A 83 -17.77 -6.07 27.92
CA ASN A 83 -18.60 -5.06 27.25
C ASN A 83 -17.78 -3.84 26.76
N PRO A 84 -16.80 -4.05 25.86
CA PRO A 84 -15.98 -2.93 25.38
C PRO A 84 -16.79 -2.01 24.48
N LYS A 85 -16.58 -0.72 24.63
CA LYS A 85 -17.01 0.28 23.66
C LYS A 85 -15.95 0.38 22.57
N ILE A 86 -16.34 0.08 21.33
CA ILE A 86 -15.46 0.09 20.16
C ILE A 86 -15.88 1.24 19.26
N THR A 87 -14.94 2.11 18.91
CA THR A 87 -15.23 3.29 18.07
C THR A 87 -14.09 3.56 17.10
N ALA A 88 -14.43 3.94 15.88
CA ALA A 88 -13.51 4.49 14.90
C ALA A 88 -13.63 6.02 14.86
N GLU A 89 -12.52 6.72 14.56
CA GLU A 89 -12.45 8.18 14.33
C GLU A 89 -12.99 9.04 15.49
N LYS A 90 -13.06 8.49 16.68
CA LYS A 90 -13.55 9.22 17.84
C LYS A 90 -12.44 10.06 18.46
N HIS A 91 -12.69 11.38 18.60
CA HIS A 91 -11.76 12.31 19.21
C HIS A 91 -10.41 12.43 18.48
N ARG A 92 -10.38 12.21 17.17
CA ARG A 92 -9.21 12.14 16.31
C ARG A 92 -8.31 10.93 16.57
N ILE A 93 -8.76 9.97 17.38
CA ILE A 93 -8.11 8.68 17.53
C ILE A 93 -8.70 7.76 16.45
N ASP A 94 -7.86 7.15 15.64
CA ASP A 94 -8.29 6.32 14.52
C ASP A 94 -9.18 5.18 15.02
N GLY A 95 -8.71 4.40 16.00
CA GLY A 95 -9.51 3.38 16.66
C GLY A 95 -9.35 3.43 18.19
N LEU A 96 -10.46 3.25 18.90
CA LEU A 96 -10.46 3.22 20.37
C LEU A 96 -11.35 2.09 20.89
N ILE A 97 -10.75 1.20 21.69
CA ILE A 97 -11.45 0.14 22.42
C ILE A 97 -11.31 0.44 23.90
N GLN A 98 -12.42 0.67 24.59
CA GLN A 98 -12.37 1.06 26.00
C GLN A 98 -13.47 0.43 26.82
N GLU A 99 -13.20 0.20 28.09
CA GLU A 99 -14.18 -0.08 29.13
C GLU A 99 -13.96 0.90 30.28
N GLU A 100 -15.01 1.61 30.66
CA GLU A 100 -14.94 2.72 31.62
C GLU A 100 -14.27 2.29 32.93
N GLY A 101 -13.28 3.07 33.37
CA GLY A 101 -12.51 2.84 34.58
C GLY A 101 -11.54 1.66 34.52
N LYS A 102 -11.60 0.79 33.51
CA LYS A 102 -10.79 -0.43 33.44
C LYS A 102 -9.59 -0.29 32.50
N TYR A 103 -9.82 0.04 31.23
CA TYR A 103 -8.74 0.18 30.23
C TYR A 103 -9.15 1.02 29.03
N ALA A 104 -8.15 1.48 28.27
CA ALA A 104 -8.30 2.05 26.94
C ALA A 104 -7.18 1.51 26.02
N ILE A 105 -7.56 1.04 24.83
CA ILE A 105 -6.65 0.59 23.80
C ILE A 105 -6.75 1.58 22.65
N ILE A 106 -5.70 2.36 22.47
CA ILE A 106 -5.53 3.32 21.38
C ILE A 106 -5.01 2.55 20.16
N ILE A 107 -5.68 2.73 19.03
CA ILE A 107 -5.22 2.21 17.73
C ILE A 107 -4.92 3.41 16.84
N GLU A 108 -3.68 3.57 16.46
CA GLU A 108 -3.22 4.53 15.46
C GLU A 108 -2.88 3.79 14.18
N ASN A 109 -3.43 4.24 13.06
CA ASN A 109 -3.34 3.55 11.78
C ASN A 109 -2.58 4.39 10.74
N LYS A 110 -1.50 3.85 10.21
CA LYS A 110 -0.64 4.45 9.18
C LYS A 110 -0.49 3.55 7.95
N VAL A 111 -1.52 2.75 7.66
CA VAL A 111 -1.49 1.77 6.57
C VAL A 111 -1.29 2.41 5.19
N CYS A 112 -1.81 3.61 4.96
CA CYS A 112 -1.62 4.36 3.73
C CYS A 112 -0.43 5.33 3.77
N GLY A 113 0.39 5.29 4.82
CA GLY A 113 1.58 6.13 4.95
C GLY A 113 1.30 7.59 5.31
N ALA A 114 0.19 7.88 5.99
CA ALA A 114 -0.13 9.23 6.44
C ALA A 114 0.97 9.81 7.35
N VAL A 115 1.28 11.09 7.13
CA VAL A 115 2.32 11.80 7.86
C VAL A 115 2.02 11.84 9.35
N GLU A 116 3.03 11.59 10.17
CA GLU A 116 2.92 11.71 11.62
C GLU A 116 2.68 13.17 12.05
N GLN A 117 1.82 13.33 13.04
CA GLN A 117 1.60 14.63 13.67
C GLN A 117 2.36 14.71 15.00
N GLY A 118 3.05 15.82 15.22
CA GLY A 118 3.79 16.03 16.46
C GLY A 118 2.91 15.90 17.71
N ARG A 119 3.40 15.12 18.68
CA ARG A 119 2.75 14.81 19.96
C ARG A 119 1.37 14.15 19.80
N GLN A 120 1.17 13.39 18.72
CA GLN A 120 -0.12 12.76 18.42
C GLN A 120 -0.48 11.71 19.48
N LEU A 121 0.42 10.75 19.72
CA LEU A 121 0.21 9.72 20.74
C LEU A 121 0.13 10.32 22.14
N GLU A 122 0.95 11.31 22.48
CA GLU A 122 0.88 11.99 23.76
C GLU A 122 -0.52 12.54 24.06
N LYS A 123 -1.12 13.23 23.07
CA LYS A 123 -2.47 13.79 23.23
C LYS A 123 -3.52 12.71 23.47
N TYR A 124 -3.40 11.58 22.78
CA TYR A 124 -4.34 10.46 22.91
C TYR A 124 -4.18 9.75 24.24
N ILE A 125 -2.93 9.51 24.66
CA ILE A 125 -2.60 8.90 25.95
C ILE A 125 -3.11 9.77 27.10
N ASP A 126 -2.80 11.07 27.11
CA ASP A 126 -3.24 11.99 28.14
C ASP A 126 -4.77 12.05 28.27
N LYS A 127 -5.47 11.98 27.12
CA LYS A 127 -6.92 11.95 27.12
C LYS A 127 -7.47 10.66 27.72
N CYS A 128 -7.03 9.51 27.24
CA CYS A 128 -7.49 8.21 27.73
C CYS A 128 -7.14 8.01 29.21
N LYS A 129 -5.95 8.46 29.62
CA LYS A 129 -5.49 8.39 30.98
C LYS A 129 -6.41 9.15 31.98
N LYS A 130 -6.88 10.34 31.59
CA LYS A 130 -7.84 11.12 32.44
C LYS A 130 -9.12 10.34 32.71
N ASP A 131 -9.66 9.65 31.70
CA ASP A 131 -10.87 8.84 31.80
C ASP A 131 -10.67 7.58 32.66
N LEU A 132 -9.41 7.23 32.96
CA LEU A 132 -8.99 6.04 33.72
C LEU A 132 -8.43 6.38 35.13
N GLY A 133 -8.67 7.58 35.63
CA GLY A 133 -8.19 8.03 36.94
C GLY A 133 -6.68 8.29 36.96
N ASP A 134 -6.13 8.80 35.87
CA ASP A 134 -4.72 9.11 35.67
C ASP A 134 -3.78 7.91 35.75
N ASP A 135 -4.30 6.70 35.57
CA ASP A 135 -3.52 5.46 35.58
C ASP A 135 -3.02 5.06 34.19
N LEU A 136 -1.73 5.31 33.93
CA LEU A 136 -1.07 4.93 32.69
C LEU A 136 -1.02 3.41 32.46
N LYS A 137 -1.09 2.59 33.52
CA LYS A 137 -1.04 1.14 33.41
C LYS A 137 -2.28 0.54 32.72
N LYS A 138 -3.36 1.32 32.64
CA LYS A 138 -4.62 0.96 31.98
C LYS A 138 -4.67 1.36 30.51
N VAL A 139 -3.64 2.05 29.99
CA VAL A 139 -3.57 2.49 28.60
C VAL A 139 -2.70 1.51 27.80
N TYR A 140 -3.23 1.11 26.65
CA TYR A 140 -2.61 0.20 25.68
C TYR A 140 -2.51 0.89 24.32
N ILE A 141 -1.52 0.52 23.51
CA ILE A 141 -1.30 1.16 22.21
C ILE A 141 -1.04 0.09 21.14
N LEU A 142 -1.78 0.15 20.06
CA LEU A 142 -1.53 -0.56 18.83
C LEU A 142 -1.21 0.48 17.75
N TYR A 143 0.00 0.43 17.23
CA TYR A 143 0.42 1.29 16.13
C TYR A 143 0.54 0.44 14.88
N LEU A 144 -0.32 0.72 13.88
CA LEU A 144 -0.45 -0.09 12.68
C LEU A 144 0.23 0.62 11.52
N VAL A 145 1.12 -0.07 10.82
CA VAL A 145 1.89 0.45 9.68
C VAL A 145 1.70 -0.44 8.44
N ASN A 146 2.06 0.08 7.28
CA ASN A 146 1.99 -0.70 6.04
C ASN A 146 3.00 -1.86 6.01
N SER A 147 4.27 -1.57 6.33
CA SER A 147 5.37 -2.54 6.35
C SER A 147 6.24 -2.35 7.60
N GLN A 148 7.17 -3.27 7.85
CA GLN A 148 8.08 -3.19 9.00
C GLN A 148 8.98 -1.93 8.95
N GLY A 149 9.36 -1.43 10.12
CA GLY A 149 10.38 -0.39 10.28
C GLY A 149 9.87 1.04 10.43
N GLN A 150 8.58 1.28 10.39
CA GLN A 150 7.98 2.61 10.56
C GLN A 150 7.42 2.84 11.98
N ALA A 151 8.23 2.61 13.00
CA ALA A 151 7.84 2.92 14.38
C ALA A 151 7.55 4.42 14.55
N PRO A 152 6.63 4.79 15.47
CA PRO A 152 6.35 6.19 15.74
C PRO A 152 7.60 6.92 16.23
N SER A 153 7.82 8.13 15.69
CA SER A 153 8.95 8.98 16.06
C SER A 153 8.85 9.46 17.53
N GLU A 154 9.98 9.85 18.10
CA GLU A 154 10.02 10.49 19.43
C GLU A 154 9.09 11.71 19.48
N GLN A 155 9.02 12.46 18.40
CA GLN A 155 8.13 13.62 18.32
C GLN A 155 6.64 13.23 18.42
N THR A 156 6.23 12.09 17.86
CA THR A 156 4.87 11.56 17.95
C THR A 156 4.55 11.11 19.38
N TRP A 157 5.51 10.44 20.04
CA TRP A 157 5.40 10.02 21.44
C TRP A 157 5.34 11.19 22.44
N GLY A 158 6.02 12.29 22.15
CA GLY A 158 6.14 13.45 23.04
C GLY A 158 6.85 13.11 24.36
N LYS A 159 6.16 13.28 25.50
CA LYS A 159 6.73 12.95 26.83
C LYS A 159 6.72 11.46 27.18
N TYR A 160 6.11 10.64 26.35
CA TYR A 160 6.06 9.20 26.53
C TYR A 160 7.04 8.51 25.58
N GLY A 161 7.22 7.21 25.75
CA GLY A 161 7.97 6.33 24.86
C GLY A 161 7.46 4.91 24.96
N PRO A 162 7.87 4.00 24.06
CA PRO A 162 7.44 2.61 24.07
C PRO A 162 7.77 1.91 25.39
N GLU A 163 8.86 2.29 26.06
CA GLU A 163 9.29 1.78 27.35
C GLU A 163 8.28 2.02 28.47
N SER A 164 7.48 3.10 28.37
CA SER A 164 6.41 3.43 29.34
C SER A 164 5.26 2.40 29.30
N PHE A 165 5.16 1.63 28.24
CA PHE A 165 4.08 0.69 27.99
C PHE A 165 4.52 -0.78 28.04
N GLY A 166 5.77 -1.11 27.69
CA GLY A 166 6.26 -2.49 27.62
C GLY A 166 5.34 -3.37 26.76
N ASP A 167 4.87 -4.50 27.32
CA ASP A 167 3.98 -5.43 26.57
C ASP A 167 2.61 -4.83 26.18
N ARG A 168 2.24 -3.67 26.68
CA ARG A 168 1.01 -2.94 26.34
C ARG A 168 1.14 -2.05 25.07
N TYR A 169 2.29 -2.01 24.46
CA TYR A 169 2.54 -1.42 23.15
C TYR A 169 2.86 -2.50 22.13
N LYS A 170 2.24 -2.43 20.96
CA LYS A 170 2.59 -3.24 19.80
C LYS A 170 2.69 -2.38 18.56
N LEU A 171 3.77 -2.56 17.82
CA LEU A 171 3.91 -2.12 16.44
C LEU A 171 3.52 -3.30 15.56
N LEU A 172 2.53 -3.12 14.68
CA LEU A 172 1.99 -4.17 13.82
C LEU A 172 2.06 -3.74 12.36
N SER A 173 2.59 -4.60 11.52
CA SER A 173 2.57 -4.44 10.08
C SER A 173 1.28 -5.01 9.48
N TYR A 174 0.63 -4.26 8.58
CA TYR A 174 -0.50 -4.81 7.82
C TYR A 174 -0.07 -5.96 6.93
N ALA A 175 1.06 -5.82 6.24
CA ALA A 175 1.56 -6.82 5.30
C ALA A 175 1.89 -8.16 5.97
N GLU A 176 2.32 -8.14 7.22
CA GLU A 176 2.77 -9.35 7.93
C GLU A 176 1.80 -9.74 9.05
N ASP A 177 1.53 -8.82 10.01
CA ASP A 177 0.80 -9.18 11.21
C ASP A 177 -0.72 -9.21 10.99
N ILE A 178 -1.28 -8.16 10.38
CA ILE A 178 -2.73 -8.05 10.22
C ILE A 178 -3.24 -9.08 9.21
N ILE A 179 -2.55 -9.26 8.08
CA ILE A 179 -2.88 -10.31 7.10
C ILE A 179 -2.80 -11.68 7.75
N ALA A 180 -1.70 -12.00 8.44
CA ALA A 180 -1.55 -13.30 9.10
C ALA A 180 -2.61 -13.56 10.19
N TRP A 181 -3.00 -12.51 10.92
CA TRP A 181 -4.12 -12.62 11.86
C TRP A 181 -5.45 -12.89 11.14
N ILE A 182 -5.76 -12.14 10.07
CA ILE A 182 -7.02 -12.29 9.32
C ILE A 182 -7.09 -13.69 8.67
N GLU A 183 -5.98 -14.23 8.16
CA GLU A 183 -5.91 -15.58 7.60
C GLU A 183 -6.23 -16.65 8.65
N LYS A 184 -5.69 -16.52 9.86
CA LYS A 184 -6.00 -17.42 10.98
C LYS A 184 -7.47 -17.27 11.42
N LEU A 185 -7.97 -16.03 11.44
CA LEU A 185 -9.36 -15.74 11.77
C LEU A 185 -10.30 -16.38 10.74
N GLN A 186 -10.02 -16.25 9.44
CA GLN A 186 -10.81 -16.86 8.36
C GLN A 186 -10.93 -18.39 8.56
N LYS A 187 -9.83 -19.07 8.84
CA LYS A 187 -9.82 -20.52 9.13
C LYS A 187 -10.72 -20.89 10.31
N ASN A 188 -10.76 -20.07 11.35
CA ASN A 188 -11.60 -20.31 12.53
C ASN A 188 -13.10 -20.16 12.27
N PHE A 189 -13.48 -19.54 11.14
CA PHE A 189 -14.87 -19.43 10.70
C PHE A 189 -15.26 -20.47 9.67
N GLU A 190 -14.34 -21.27 9.14
CA GLU A 190 -14.65 -22.34 8.20
C GLU A 190 -15.70 -23.30 8.79
N GLY A 191 -16.73 -23.60 8.01
CA GLY A 191 -17.84 -24.47 8.41
C GLY A 191 -18.89 -23.84 9.36
N LYS A 192 -18.74 -22.57 9.75
CA LYS A 192 -19.79 -21.85 10.49
C LYS A 192 -20.90 -21.43 9.54
N THR A 193 -22.15 -21.70 9.92
CA THR A 193 -23.31 -21.53 9.04
C THR A 193 -24.35 -20.52 9.53
N ASP A 194 -24.17 -19.97 10.74
CA ASP A 194 -25.03 -18.90 11.26
C ASP A 194 -24.83 -17.60 10.46
N ASP A 195 -25.86 -16.77 10.40
CA ASP A 195 -25.89 -15.59 9.53
C ASP A 195 -24.84 -14.54 9.90
N GLU A 196 -24.54 -14.36 11.19
CA GLU A 196 -23.49 -13.44 11.64
C GLU A 196 -22.11 -13.93 11.18
N SER A 197 -21.82 -15.22 11.33
CA SER A 197 -20.58 -15.82 10.88
C SER A 197 -20.43 -15.76 9.37
N LYS A 198 -21.48 -16.00 8.58
CA LYS A 198 -21.47 -15.87 7.12
C LYS A 198 -21.20 -14.44 6.67
N SER A 199 -21.87 -13.47 7.29
CA SER A 199 -21.67 -12.05 6.98
C SER A 199 -20.23 -11.63 7.26
N LEU A 200 -19.68 -12.03 8.42
CA LEU A 200 -18.31 -11.73 8.78
C LEU A 200 -17.29 -12.43 7.85
N GLN A 201 -17.52 -13.71 7.51
CA GLN A 201 -16.67 -14.44 6.55
C GLN A 201 -16.59 -13.75 5.20
N ALA A 202 -17.73 -13.28 4.66
CA ALA A 202 -17.74 -12.55 3.39
C ALA A 202 -16.92 -11.25 3.47
N GLY A 203 -17.08 -10.48 4.55
CA GLY A 203 -16.30 -9.27 4.78
C GLY A 203 -14.81 -9.53 4.95
N ILE A 204 -14.46 -10.55 5.72
CA ILE A 204 -13.06 -10.98 5.93
C ILE A 204 -12.43 -11.41 4.60
N ALA A 205 -13.13 -12.22 3.79
CA ALA A 205 -12.63 -12.70 2.52
C ALA A 205 -12.31 -11.54 1.55
N GLN A 206 -13.24 -10.58 1.42
CA GLN A 206 -13.04 -9.38 0.59
C GLN A 206 -11.88 -8.52 1.11
N TYR A 207 -11.80 -8.33 2.42
CA TYR A 207 -10.76 -7.48 3.00
C TYR A 207 -9.38 -8.13 2.92
N LEU A 208 -9.27 -9.43 3.16
CA LEU A 208 -8.03 -10.18 3.02
C LEU A 208 -7.52 -10.16 1.57
N ASP A 209 -8.41 -10.40 0.61
CA ASP A 209 -8.10 -10.33 -0.81
C ASP A 209 -7.62 -8.92 -1.21
N TYR A 210 -8.29 -7.88 -0.73
CA TYR A 210 -7.88 -6.49 -0.94
C TYR A 210 -6.50 -6.17 -0.35
N LEU A 211 -6.24 -6.59 0.90
CA LEU A 211 -4.93 -6.37 1.53
C LEU A 211 -3.81 -7.11 0.79
N ARG A 212 -4.05 -8.36 0.38
CA ARG A 212 -3.06 -9.13 -0.39
C ARG A 212 -2.71 -8.44 -1.71
N LEU A 213 -3.71 -7.87 -2.40
CA LEU A 213 -3.49 -7.07 -3.60
C LEU A 213 -2.70 -5.80 -3.29
N MET A 214 -3.12 -5.05 -2.27
CA MET A 214 -2.47 -3.79 -1.85
C MET A 214 -0.97 -4.00 -1.58
N PHE A 215 -0.62 -5.13 -0.96
CA PHE A 215 0.77 -5.48 -0.66
C PHE A 215 1.43 -6.40 -1.71
N LYS A 216 0.73 -6.70 -2.83
CA LYS A 216 1.25 -7.49 -3.96
C LYS A 216 1.73 -8.88 -3.57
N ILE A 217 1.06 -9.51 -2.60
CA ILE A 217 1.38 -10.86 -2.09
C ILE A 217 0.36 -11.92 -2.50
N ASP A 218 -0.58 -11.57 -3.38
CA ASP A 218 -1.57 -12.47 -3.96
C ASP A 218 -1.06 -13.15 -5.24
N GLU A 219 -1.69 -14.26 -5.60
CA GLU A 219 -1.34 -15.03 -6.80
C GLU A 219 -1.57 -14.22 -8.09
N TYR A 220 -2.58 -13.36 -8.12
CA TYR A 220 -2.86 -12.52 -9.28
C TYR A 220 -1.73 -11.49 -9.52
N SER A 221 -1.26 -10.83 -8.48
CA SER A 221 -0.12 -9.89 -8.53
C SER A 221 1.17 -10.61 -8.99
N ASN A 222 1.41 -11.82 -8.48
CA ASN A 222 2.56 -12.62 -8.91
C ASN A 222 2.47 -12.98 -10.40
N LYS A 223 1.32 -13.48 -10.86
CA LYS A 223 1.09 -13.78 -12.29
C LYS A 223 1.24 -12.54 -13.15
N LYS A 224 0.70 -11.41 -12.73
CA LYS A 224 0.85 -10.13 -13.44
C LYS A 224 2.32 -9.75 -13.60
N LYS A 225 3.12 -9.91 -12.55
CA LYS A 225 4.56 -9.67 -12.60
C LYS A 225 5.29 -10.63 -13.54
N GLU A 226 4.99 -11.92 -13.46
CA GLU A 226 5.55 -12.95 -14.35
C GLU A 226 5.23 -12.66 -15.82
N LEU A 227 3.99 -12.29 -16.14
CA LEU A 227 3.59 -11.90 -17.49
C LEU A 227 4.32 -10.64 -17.98
N THR A 228 4.50 -9.66 -17.10
CA THR A 228 5.27 -8.45 -17.41
C THR A 228 6.71 -8.81 -17.80
N ILE A 229 7.38 -9.65 -17.00
CA ILE A 229 8.75 -10.12 -17.27
C ILE A 229 8.79 -10.90 -18.61
N TYR A 230 7.84 -11.81 -18.82
CA TYR A 230 7.75 -12.58 -20.05
C TYR A 230 7.65 -11.67 -21.30
N VAL A 231 6.77 -10.68 -21.27
CA VAL A 231 6.62 -9.73 -22.39
C VAL A 231 7.89 -8.91 -22.62
N GLU A 232 8.57 -8.50 -21.55
CA GLU A 232 9.84 -7.78 -21.63
C GLU A 232 10.95 -8.62 -22.29
N GLU A 233 11.05 -9.89 -21.90
CA GLU A 233 12.03 -10.82 -22.44
C GLU A 233 11.75 -11.13 -23.91
N GLU A 234 10.50 -11.42 -24.25
CA GLU A 234 10.09 -11.74 -25.63
C GLU A 234 10.36 -10.57 -26.58
N LEU A 235 10.12 -9.33 -26.17
CA LEU A 235 10.39 -8.13 -26.96
C LEU A 235 11.85 -7.67 -26.90
N GLY A 236 12.68 -8.31 -26.09
CA GLY A 236 14.09 -7.95 -25.93
C GLY A 236 14.31 -6.55 -25.38
N LEU A 237 13.42 -6.06 -24.49
CA LEU A 237 13.52 -4.70 -23.94
C LEU A 237 14.80 -4.47 -23.13
N LYS A 238 15.41 -5.53 -22.61
CA LYS A 238 16.71 -5.49 -21.90
C LYS A 238 17.89 -5.80 -22.81
N SER A 239 17.68 -5.83 -24.15
CA SER A 239 18.72 -6.18 -25.11
C SER A 239 19.77 -5.06 -25.25
N LYS A 240 20.97 -5.45 -25.69
CA LYS A 240 22.06 -4.53 -25.99
C LYS A 240 21.65 -3.46 -27.03
N ALA A 241 20.83 -3.84 -28.03
CA ALA A 241 20.34 -2.95 -29.07
C ALA A 241 19.47 -1.81 -28.49
N VAL A 242 18.62 -2.12 -27.51
CA VAL A 242 17.80 -1.11 -26.81
C VAL A 242 18.70 -0.20 -25.99
N ALA A 243 19.64 -0.74 -25.21
CA ALA A 243 20.58 0.03 -24.41
C ALA A 243 21.43 0.98 -25.28
N GLU A 244 21.95 0.49 -26.41
CA GLU A 244 22.70 1.30 -27.35
C GLU A 244 21.85 2.41 -27.99
N ALA A 245 20.59 2.13 -28.33
CA ALA A 245 19.68 3.13 -28.88
C ALA A 245 19.38 4.22 -27.87
N LEU A 246 19.13 3.86 -26.59
CA LEU A 246 18.90 4.81 -25.51
C LEU A 246 20.12 5.68 -25.24
N THR A 247 21.32 5.09 -25.12
CA THR A 247 22.57 5.81 -24.93
C THR A 247 22.87 6.78 -26.07
N PHE A 248 22.61 6.36 -27.31
CA PHE A 248 22.73 7.22 -28.47
C PHE A 248 21.81 8.43 -28.39
N LEU A 249 20.52 8.24 -28.06
CA LEU A 249 19.56 9.33 -27.93
C LEU A 249 19.89 10.28 -26.79
N GLU A 250 20.43 9.78 -25.71
CA GLU A 250 20.93 10.58 -24.59
C GLU A 250 22.04 11.57 -25.02
N GLN A 251 23.00 11.08 -25.82
CA GLN A 251 24.07 11.90 -26.36
C GLN A 251 23.60 12.93 -27.37
N GLN A 252 22.46 12.70 -28.04
CA GLN A 252 21.86 13.58 -29.04
C GLN A 252 20.78 14.50 -28.47
N GLN A 253 20.61 14.60 -27.17
CA GLN A 253 19.52 15.36 -26.53
C GLN A 253 19.42 16.80 -27.04
N GLY A 254 20.54 17.53 -27.17
CA GLY A 254 20.55 18.89 -27.70
C GLY A 254 20.13 19.02 -29.17
N ALA A 255 20.43 18.00 -29.99
CA ALA A 255 20.04 17.96 -31.40
C ALA A 255 18.57 17.61 -31.60
N ILE A 256 17.97 16.87 -30.66
CA ILE A 256 16.57 16.42 -30.71
C ILE A 256 15.59 17.57 -30.40
N GLU A 257 16.03 18.59 -29.66
CA GLU A 257 15.19 19.75 -29.33
C GLU A 257 14.70 20.50 -30.59
N ASP A 258 15.44 20.43 -31.69
CA ASP A 258 15.10 21.06 -32.99
C ASP A 258 14.30 20.15 -33.95
N LEU A 259 14.01 18.89 -33.55
CA LEU A 259 13.35 17.93 -34.41
C LEU A 259 11.81 17.98 -34.25
N SER A 260 11.10 17.72 -35.37
CA SER A 260 9.64 17.50 -35.39
C SER A 260 9.18 16.32 -34.49
N LEU A 261 10.11 15.52 -34.00
CA LEU A 261 9.89 14.37 -33.12
C LEU A 261 9.99 14.68 -31.62
N ARG A 262 10.05 15.96 -31.23
CA ARG A 262 10.22 16.37 -29.81
C ARG A 262 9.16 15.75 -28.89
N SER A 263 7.90 15.75 -29.28
CA SER A 263 6.82 15.16 -28.48
C SER A 263 6.95 13.65 -28.31
N GLU A 264 7.37 12.96 -29.37
CA GLU A 264 7.59 11.50 -29.36
C GLU A 264 8.84 11.13 -28.57
N PHE A 265 9.88 11.94 -28.65
CA PHE A 265 11.08 11.78 -27.83
C PHE A 265 10.81 12.00 -26.34
N GLU A 266 10.00 12.99 -25.96
CA GLU A 266 9.58 13.23 -24.58
C GLU A 266 8.75 12.05 -24.04
N ARG A 267 7.89 11.45 -24.88
CA ARG A 267 7.16 10.21 -24.54
C ARG A 267 8.12 9.04 -24.29
N LEU A 268 9.10 8.84 -25.17
CA LEU A 268 10.13 7.81 -25.00
C LEU A 268 10.99 8.07 -23.76
N ARG A 269 11.37 9.31 -23.53
CA ARG A 269 12.12 9.70 -22.36
C ARG A 269 11.36 9.35 -21.08
N LYS A 270 10.06 9.63 -21.01
CA LYS A 270 9.20 9.21 -19.88
C LYS A 270 9.10 7.70 -19.79
N TYR A 271 8.89 7.01 -20.90
CA TYR A 271 8.74 5.56 -20.94
C TYR A 271 9.99 4.80 -20.48
N TYR A 272 11.17 5.19 -20.96
CA TYR A 272 12.42 4.50 -20.68
C TYR A 272 13.23 5.06 -19.51
N GLN A 273 12.99 6.29 -19.07
CA GLN A 273 13.70 6.92 -17.94
C GLN A 273 13.61 6.09 -16.67
N ILE A 274 12.46 5.51 -16.44
CA ILE A 274 12.18 4.72 -15.24
C ILE A 274 13.03 3.45 -15.18
N LYS A 275 13.46 2.91 -16.33
CA LYS A 275 14.28 1.68 -16.41
C LYS A 275 15.75 1.89 -16.71
N ALA A 276 16.09 2.90 -17.52
CA ALA A 276 17.45 3.09 -18.02
C ALA A 276 18.33 3.93 -17.10
N TRP A 277 17.77 4.83 -16.32
CA TRP A 277 18.55 5.82 -15.55
C TRP A 277 18.52 5.66 -14.04
N GLY A 278 18.07 4.49 -13.56
CA GLY A 278 18.20 4.09 -12.16
C GLY A 278 17.40 4.92 -11.16
N GLU A 279 17.52 4.55 -9.95
CA GLU A 279 16.73 4.80 -8.74
C GLU A 279 16.49 6.26 -8.31
N ASN A 280 16.87 7.27 -9.10
CA ASN A 280 16.85 8.67 -8.66
C ASN A 280 15.82 9.58 -9.33
N PHE A 281 14.84 9.02 -10.06
CA PHE A 281 13.77 9.83 -10.65
C PHE A 281 12.44 9.58 -9.95
N ASP A 282 12.20 10.32 -8.87
CA ASP A 282 10.90 10.47 -8.24
C ASP A 282 10.06 11.45 -9.09
N VAL A 283 9.29 10.95 -10.04
CA VAL A 283 8.31 11.77 -10.77
C VAL A 283 7.11 11.95 -9.85
N ARG A 284 7.21 12.85 -8.90
CA ARG A 284 6.04 13.36 -8.20
C ARG A 284 5.26 14.23 -9.17
N ASN A 285 4.20 13.68 -9.75
CA ASN A 285 3.17 14.50 -10.36
C ASN A 285 2.38 15.18 -9.25
N GLU A 286 2.81 16.36 -8.84
CA GLU A 286 1.95 17.35 -8.22
C GLU A 286 1.11 17.99 -9.34
N SER A 287 0.07 17.32 -9.80
CA SER A 287 -1.03 17.96 -10.51
C SER A 287 -2.27 17.80 -9.65
N GLU A 288 -2.57 18.84 -8.90
CA GLU A 288 -3.94 19.12 -8.49
C GLU A 288 -4.83 19.11 -9.74
N GLN A 289 -5.87 18.29 -9.72
CA GLN A 289 -6.95 18.18 -10.70
C GLN A 289 -6.67 17.29 -11.93
N GLY A 290 -7.27 16.14 -11.95
CA GLY A 290 -7.53 15.35 -13.13
C GLY A 290 -7.17 13.88 -12.99
N TYR A 291 -8.13 13.04 -13.25
CA TYR A 291 -7.95 11.59 -13.35
C TYR A 291 -7.00 11.31 -14.51
N SER A 292 -5.76 11.01 -14.21
CA SER A 292 -4.81 10.49 -15.17
C SER A 292 -4.68 9.00 -14.98
N LYS A 293 -4.87 8.22 -16.04
CA LYS A 293 -4.46 6.82 -16.06
C LYS A 293 -2.94 6.80 -16.17
N ASP A 294 -2.28 6.54 -15.06
CA ASP A 294 -0.84 6.33 -15.07
C ASP A 294 -0.55 4.96 -15.68
N VAL A 295 0.32 4.93 -16.66
CA VAL A 295 0.85 3.69 -17.23
C VAL A 295 2.09 3.32 -16.43
N PHE A 296 2.13 2.09 -15.92
CA PHE A 296 3.23 1.60 -15.11
C PHE A 296 4.00 0.50 -15.83
N ILE A 297 5.32 0.50 -15.67
CA ILE A 297 6.18 -0.67 -15.90
C ILE A 297 6.75 -1.05 -14.55
N ASP A 298 6.61 -2.32 -14.13
CA ASP A 298 6.95 -2.79 -12.78
C ASP A 298 6.30 -1.94 -11.67
N ASP A 299 5.04 -1.49 -11.90
CA ASP A 299 4.29 -0.60 -11.01
C ASP A 299 4.90 0.81 -10.82
N THR A 300 5.83 1.21 -11.66
CA THR A 300 6.36 2.57 -11.69
C THR A 300 5.62 3.38 -12.76
N ALA A 301 5.15 4.57 -12.43
CA ALA A 301 4.44 5.43 -13.38
C ALA A 301 5.35 5.81 -14.57
N ILE A 302 4.93 5.51 -15.79
CA ILE A 302 5.64 5.83 -17.04
C ILE A 302 5.01 6.96 -17.83
N GLY A 303 4.01 7.61 -17.29
CA GLY A 303 3.33 8.77 -17.84
C GLY A 303 1.83 8.59 -17.98
N ASN A 304 1.15 9.71 -18.20
CA ASN A 304 -0.27 9.77 -18.52
C ASN A 304 -0.46 9.51 -20.01
N LEU A 305 -1.33 8.59 -20.35
CA LEU A 305 -1.90 8.47 -21.70
C LEU A 305 -3.18 9.29 -21.81
#